data_07bcd92c04d34df8e61ddcd73a488fa8
#
_entry.id   07bcd92c04d34df8e61ddcd73a488fa8
#
_cell.length_a   1.000
_cell.length_b   1.000
_cell.length_c   1.000
_cell.angle_alpha   90.00
_cell.angle_beta   90.00
_cell.angle_gamma   90.00
#
_symmetry.space_group_name_H-M   'P 1'
#
loop_
_entity.id
_entity.type
_entity.pdbx_description
1 polymer ?
#
loop_
_entity_poly.entity_id
_entity_poly.type
_entity_poly.pdbx_seq_one_letter_code
_entity_poly.pdbx_strand_id
1 'polypeptide(L)'
;MSSGECPLKWTAIALLLSMPAYGAGAVCVVMAAPIFFAVVALVCACFEGTGKRENTVRVSFVIPILALLAFEGTIEFTTVDRFEVVSVEKIVASGAAEVEERLAAEVSFDRPLPLFLRLFPNIVDAKGAGLDPGDRRRVRLVGERFYETIDGSVVFEVDERHANKVRFVPVQDDTMIARWLTWRYSEISWQGIDERHTRVIWTLAFERRLDPYWYFGPLERYGVRKAAEALIDNVASPRN
;
A
#
# COMPACT_ATOMS: atom_id res chain seq x y z
N MET A 1 34.68 -24.01 22.79
CA MET A 1 34.23 -22.63 22.47
C MET A 1 32.99 -22.80 21.62
N SER A 2 31.90 -22.27 22.11
CA SER A 2 30.52 -22.65 21.73
C SER A 2 30.22 -22.35 20.27
N SER A 3 29.52 -23.32 19.72
CA SER A 3 28.77 -23.28 18.46
C SER A 3 28.26 -21.88 18.12
N GLY A 4 28.68 -21.37 16.95
CA GLY A 4 28.23 -20.09 16.42
C GLY A 4 26.71 -20.08 16.37
N GLU A 5 26.10 -19.39 17.31
CA GLU A 5 24.66 -19.12 17.26
C GLU A 5 24.37 -18.37 15.95
N CYS A 6 23.47 -18.93 15.16
CA CYS A 6 23.17 -18.45 13.84
C CYS A 6 22.72 -16.97 13.94
N PRO A 7 23.42 -16.01 13.30
CA PRO A 7 23.09 -14.58 13.39
C PRO A 7 21.68 -14.28 12.93
N LEU A 8 21.06 -15.16 12.13
CA LEU A 8 19.65 -15.08 11.74
C LEU A 8 18.70 -15.17 12.94
N LYS A 9 19.02 -15.93 13.99
CA LYS A 9 18.21 -15.99 15.23
C LYS A 9 18.23 -14.65 15.95
N TRP A 10 19.40 -14.04 16.09
CA TRP A 10 19.54 -12.73 16.72
C TRP A 10 18.85 -11.62 15.93
N THR A 11 18.89 -11.70 14.60
CA THR A 11 18.15 -10.78 13.74
C THR A 11 16.63 -10.93 13.93
N ALA A 12 16.13 -12.16 13.99
CA ALA A 12 14.71 -12.40 14.25
C ALA A 12 14.28 -11.84 15.63
N ILE A 13 15.10 -12.07 16.66
CA ILE A 13 14.84 -11.54 18.00
C ILE A 13 14.88 -10.01 18.01
N ALA A 14 15.85 -9.39 17.35
CA ALA A 14 15.96 -7.94 17.23
C ALA A 14 14.77 -7.33 16.50
N LEU A 15 14.30 -7.94 15.40
CA LEU A 15 13.12 -7.53 14.67
C LEU A 15 11.86 -7.63 15.54
N LEU A 16 11.68 -8.74 16.28
CA LEU A 16 10.56 -8.90 17.20
C LEU A 16 10.58 -7.86 18.32
N LEU A 17 11.74 -7.57 18.89
CA LEU A 17 11.90 -6.56 19.93
C LEU A 17 11.77 -5.12 19.40
N SER A 18 12.01 -4.88 18.11
CA SER A 18 11.80 -3.57 17.50
C SER A 18 10.31 -3.18 17.40
N MET A 19 9.42 -4.16 17.36
CA MET A 19 7.96 -3.92 17.31
C MET A 19 7.49 -2.99 18.45
N PRO A 20 7.69 -3.32 19.73
CA PRO A 20 7.27 -2.45 20.82
C PRO A 20 8.12 -1.17 20.94
N ALA A 21 9.41 -1.24 20.63
CA ALA A 21 10.34 -0.14 20.82
C ALA A 21 10.04 1.07 19.90
N TYR A 22 9.71 0.80 18.64
CA TYR A 22 9.42 1.86 17.66
C TYR A 22 7.93 2.10 17.43
N GLY A 23 7.07 1.36 18.13
CA GLY A 23 5.64 1.41 17.89
C GLY A 23 5.28 1.11 16.43
N ALA A 24 6.15 0.37 15.74
CA ALA A 24 5.88 -0.10 14.40
C ALA A 24 4.78 -1.16 14.45
N GLY A 25 3.76 -1.03 13.62
CA GLY A 25 2.76 -2.08 13.48
C GLY A 25 3.41 -3.38 13.00
N ALA A 26 2.81 -4.52 13.33
CA ALA A 26 3.28 -5.84 12.87
C ALA A 26 3.52 -5.89 11.35
N VAL A 27 2.72 -5.15 10.59
CA VAL A 27 2.83 -5.02 9.13
C VAL A 27 4.18 -4.46 8.71
N CYS A 28 4.65 -3.38 9.35
CA CYS A 28 5.94 -2.77 8.99
C CYS A 28 7.10 -3.76 9.21
N VAL A 29 7.05 -4.54 10.28
CA VAL A 29 8.08 -5.54 10.58
C VAL A 29 8.00 -6.70 9.60
N VAL A 30 6.82 -7.22 9.31
CA VAL A 30 6.62 -8.31 8.32
C VAL A 30 7.08 -7.87 6.94
N MET A 31 6.77 -6.63 6.52
CA MET A 31 7.20 -6.10 5.23
C MET A 31 8.71 -5.85 5.17
N ALA A 32 9.35 -5.42 6.26
CA ALA A 32 10.78 -5.15 6.29
C ALA A 32 11.64 -6.41 6.55
N ALA A 33 11.08 -7.44 7.21
CA ALA A 33 11.81 -8.66 7.60
C ALA A 33 12.57 -9.32 6.44
N PRO A 34 12.01 -9.54 5.23
CA PRO A 34 12.74 -10.18 4.15
C PRO A 34 14.01 -9.44 3.75
N ILE A 35 13.99 -8.10 3.76
CA ILE A 35 15.18 -7.30 3.42
C ILE A 35 16.26 -7.44 4.50
N PHE A 36 15.88 -7.41 5.78
CA PHE A 36 16.81 -7.60 6.89
C PHE A 36 17.44 -9.00 6.87
N PHE A 37 16.62 -10.05 6.66
CA PHE A 37 17.14 -11.41 6.56
C PHE A 37 18.05 -11.59 5.34
N ALA A 38 17.73 -10.99 4.19
CA ALA A 38 18.57 -11.04 3.01
C ALA A 38 19.94 -10.37 3.26
N VAL A 39 19.93 -9.19 3.88
CA VAL A 39 21.17 -8.48 4.24
C VAL A 39 22.03 -9.31 5.21
N VAL A 40 21.40 -9.85 6.28
CA VAL A 40 22.13 -10.67 7.26
C VAL A 40 22.68 -11.95 6.62
N ALA A 41 21.89 -12.65 5.80
CA ALA A 41 22.33 -13.85 5.09
C ALA A 41 23.51 -13.55 4.17
N LEU A 42 23.45 -12.43 3.44
CA LEU A 42 24.51 -12.00 2.55
C LEU A 42 25.80 -11.65 3.32
N VAL A 43 25.66 -10.91 4.41
CA VAL A 43 26.79 -10.58 5.30
C VAL A 43 27.41 -11.87 5.87
N CYS A 44 26.62 -12.82 6.37
CA CYS A 44 27.11 -14.11 6.87
C CYS A 44 27.85 -14.90 5.79
N ALA A 45 27.29 -15.01 4.58
CA ALA A 45 27.91 -15.69 3.47
C ALA A 45 29.26 -15.08 3.08
N CYS A 46 29.42 -13.76 3.26
CA CYS A 46 30.64 -13.06 3.04
C CYS A 46 31.71 -13.40 4.12
N PHE A 47 31.32 -13.57 5.39
CA PHE A 47 32.22 -13.86 6.49
C PHE A 47 32.61 -15.34 6.61
N GLU A 48 31.73 -16.27 6.29
CA GLU A 48 32.01 -17.71 6.29
C GLU A 48 33.03 -18.12 5.22
N GLY A 49 33.18 -17.32 4.17
CA GLY A 49 34.14 -17.53 3.08
C GLY A 49 35.57 -17.05 3.34
N THR A 50 35.88 -16.45 4.48
CA THR A 50 37.19 -15.76 4.74
C THR A 50 38.37 -16.69 4.93
N GLY A 51 38.24 -18.01 4.75
CA GLY A 51 39.34 -18.96 4.80
C GLY A 51 40.21 -19.05 3.53
N LYS A 52 39.83 -18.42 2.41
CA LYS A 52 40.61 -18.42 1.16
C LYS A 52 40.64 -17.00 0.55
N ARG A 53 41.85 -16.61 0.14
CA ARG A 53 42.22 -15.29 -0.41
C ARG A 53 41.38 -14.79 -1.57
N GLU A 54 40.65 -15.67 -2.26
CA GLU A 54 39.76 -15.32 -3.37
C GLU A 54 38.42 -14.67 -2.93
N ASN A 55 38.00 -14.87 -1.67
CA ASN A 55 36.71 -14.34 -1.18
C ASN A 55 36.78 -12.89 -0.72
N THR A 56 37.95 -12.35 -0.43
CA THR A 56 38.15 -10.95 -0.01
C THR A 56 37.70 -9.97 -1.09
N VAL A 57 37.88 -10.31 -2.37
CA VAL A 57 37.48 -9.47 -3.49
C VAL A 57 35.93 -9.43 -3.62
N ARG A 58 35.24 -10.55 -3.36
CA ARG A 58 33.75 -10.60 -3.45
C ARG A 58 33.10 -9.78 -2.34
N VAL A 59 33.62 -9.84 -1.11
CA VAL A 59 33.16 -9.03 0.02
C VAL A 59 33.31 -7.53 -0.27
N SER A 60 34.43 -7.15 -0.92
CA SER A 60 34.76 -5.75 -1.23
C SER A 60 33.73 -5.09 -2.17
N PHE A 61 33.04 -5.85 -3.04
CA PHE A 61 32.01 -5.30 -3.95
C PHE A 61 30.60 -5.35 -3.37
N VAL A 62 30.29 -6.29 -2.50
CA VAL A 62 28.94 -6.46 -1.93
C VAL A 62 28.59 -5.33 -0.97
N ILE A 63 29.52 -4.91 -0.12
CA ILE A 63 29.28 -3.83 0.85
C ILE A 63 28.93 -2.49 0.16
N PRO A 64 29.69 -1.99 -0.84
CA PRO A 64 29.31 -0.77 -1.54
C PRO A 64 27.98 -0.89 -2.33
N ILE A 65 27.66 -2.05 -2.89
CA ILE A 65 26.38 -2.27 -3.56
C ILE A 65 25.21 -2.18 -2.54
N LEU A 66 25.34 -2.84 -1.39
CA LEU A 66 24.36 -2.75 -0.31
C LEU A 66 24.24 -1.31 0.23
N ALA A 67 25.36 -0.61 0.37
CA ALA A 67 25.37 0.78 0.78
C ALA A 67 24.61 1.66 -0.25
N LEU A 68 24.89 1.50 -1.55
CA LEU A 68 24.19 2.23 -2.62
C LEU A 68 22.69 1.95 -2.60
N LEU A 69 22.29 0.69 -2.42
CA LEU A 69 20.86 0.32 -2.32
C LEU A 69 20.18 0.86 -1.05
N ALA A 70 20.94 1.03 0.05
CA ALA A 70 20.45 1.57 1.30
C ALA A 70 20.37 3.11 1.29
N PHE A 71 21.14 3.79 0.44
CA PHE A 71 21.14 5.25 0.31
C PHE A 71 20.08 5.79 -0.65
N GLU A 72 19.28 4.93 -1.28
CA GLU A 72 18.16 5.38 -2.07
C GLU A 72 17.19 6.21 -1.21
N GLY A 73 16.80 7.40 -1.71
CA GLY A 73 15.91 8.32 -1.01
C GLY A 73 16.55 9.20 0.06
N THR A 74 17.83 8.99 0.39
CA THR A 74 18.56 9.85 1.35
C THR A 74 19.27 11.03 0.68
N ILE A 75 19.57 10.92 -0.61
CA ILE A 75 20.21 11.95 -1.41
C ILE A 75 19.32 12.24 -2.63
N GLU A 76 19.10 13.51 -2.98
CA GLU A 76 18.24 13.91 -4.11
C GLU A 76 18.59 13.20 -5.43
N PHE A 77 19.87 12.96 -5.68
CA PHE A 77 20.35 12.27 -6.89
C PHE A 77 19.93 10.78 -6.97
N THR A 78 19.62 10.15 -5.84
CA THR A 78 19.21 8.73 -5.76
C THR A 78 17.70 8.58 -5.61
N THR A 79 16.95 9.69 -5.56
CA THR A 79 15.51 9.66 -5.36
C THR A 79 14.81 9.36 -6.69
N VAL A 80 14.17 8.19 -6.76
CA VAL A 80 13.27 7.83 -7.86
C VAL A 80 11.96 8.60 -7.69
N ASP A 81 11.31 8.97 -8.82
CA ASP A 81 10.01 9.64 -8.80
C ASP A 81 9.06 8.89 -7.85
N ARG A 82 8.51 9.63 -6.90
CA ARG A 82 7.63 9.08 -5.86
C ARG A 82 6.16 9.05 -6.28
N PHE A 83 5.82 9.75 -7.37
CA PHE A 83 4.46 9.78 -7.87
C PHE A 83 4.14 8.51 -8.63
N GLU A 84 3.07 7.84 -8.23
CA GLU A 84 2.62 6.57 -8.79
C GLU A 84 1.13 6.63 -9.12
N VAL A 85 0.76 5.99 -10.22
CA VAL A 85 -0.63 5.86 -10.67
C VAL A 85 -0.93 4.39 -10.92
N VAL A 86 -2.00 3.91 -10.32
CA VAL A 86 -2.49 2.53 -10.49
C VAL A 86 -3.92 2.57 -10.98
N SER A 87 -4.18 1.95 -12.12
CA SER A 87 -5.52 1.81 -12.69
C SER A 87 -5.93 0.35 -12.74
N VAL A 88 -7.18 0.08 -12.39
CA VAL A 88 -7.81 -1.23 -12.48
C VAL A 88 -9.10 -1.11 -13.29
N GLU A 89 -9.25 -2.01 -14.24
CA GLU A 89 -10.44 -2.12 -15.08
C GLU A 89 -11.19 -3.41 -14.74
N LYS A 90 -12.52 -3.30 -14.57
CA LYS A 90 -13.43 -4.47 -14.44
C LYS A 90 -14.71 -4.22 -15.20
N ILE A 91 -15.28 -5.30 -15.69
CA ILE A 91 -16.66 -5.30 -16.22
C ILE A 91 -17.58 -5.75 -15.10
N VAL A 92 -18.54 -4.91 -14.76
CA VAL A 92 -19.56 -5.19 -13.73
C VAL A 92 -20.89 -5.53 -14.38
N ALA A 93 -21.63 -6.49 -13.78
CA ALA A 93 -22.93 -6.94 -14.28
C ALA A 93 -24.05 -5.99 -13.82
N SER A 94 -23.99 -4.74 -14.27
CA SER A 94 -24.95 -3.67 -13.98
C SER A 94 -24.94 -2.65 -15.11
N GLY A 95 -26.09 -2.02 -15.37
CA GLY A 95 -26.19 -0.91 -16.32
C GLY A 95 -25.45 0.34 -15.82
N ALA A 96 -25.08 1.21 -16.74
CA ALA A 96 -24.28 2.41 -16.41
C ALA A 96 -25.00 3.35 -15.42
N ALA A 97 -26.32 3.53 -15.56
CA ALA A 97 -27.11 4.35 -14.64
C ALA A 97 -27.14 3.77 -13.21
N GLU A 98 -27.23 2.44 -13.09
CA GLU A 98 -27.21 1.76 -11.80
C GLU A 98 -25.83 1.84 -11.14
N VAL A 99 -24.74 1.77 -11.92
CA VAL A 99 -23.38 1.99 -11.42
C VAL A 99 -23.24 3.42 -10.89
N GLU A 100 -23.73 4.41 -11.62
CA GLU A 100 -23.70 5.82 -11.19
C GLU A 100 -24.48 6.05 -9.91
N GLU A 101 -25.69 5.49 -9.79
CA GLU A 101 -26.52 5.57 -8.58
C GLU A 101 -25.78 4.99 -7.37
N ARG A 102 -25.12 3.84 -7.53
CA ARG A 102 -24.33 3.22 -6.46
C ARG A 102 -23.11 4.06 -6.09
N LEU A 103 -22.46 4.64 -7.09
CA LEU A 103 -21.36 5.55 -6.84
C LEU A 103 -21.79 6.81 -6.11
N ALA A 104 -23.00 7.31 -6.36
CA ALA A 104 -23.58 8.46 -5.67
C ALA A 104 -24.05 8.14 -4.25
N ALA A 105 -24.41 6.89 -3.97
CA ALA A 105 -24.90 6.47 -2.67
C ALA A 105 -23.79 6.39 -1.61
N GLU A 106 -24.19 6.26 -0.35
CA GLU A 106 -23.31 5.93 0.75
C GLU A 106 -22.71 4.53 0.56
N VAL A 107 -21.40 4.43 0.70
CA VAL A 107 -20.67 3.20 0.42
C VAL A 107 -20.69 2.27 1.62
N SER A 108 -21.09 1.01 1.39
CA SER A 108 -20.97 -0.07 2.38
C SER A 108 -19.92 -1.07 1.91
N PHE A 109 -19.02 -1.44 2.83
CA PHE A 109 -17.94 -2.42 2.59
C PHE A 109 -18.33 -3.77 3.18
N ASP A 110 -19.30 -4.45 2.56
CA ASP A 110 -19.85 -5.73 3.05
C ASP A 110 -19.03 -6.94 2.57
N ARG A 111 -18.24 -6.78 1.51
CA ARG A 111 -17.43 -7.87 0.96
C ARG A 111 -16.10 -7.99 1.69
N PRO A 112 -15.65 -9.23 1.95
CA PRO A 112 -14.38 -9.45 2.62
C PRO A 112 -13.22 -8.90 1.77
N LEU A 113 -12.34 -8.15 2.43
CA LEU A 113 -11.13 -7.65 1.79
C LEU A 113 -10.19 -8.81 1.41
N PRO A 114 -9.41 -8.68 0.32
CA PRO A 114 -8.33 -9.59 -0.04
C PRO A 114 -7.37 -9.81 1.15
N LEU A 115 -6.82 -11.02 1.25
CA LEU A 115 -5.96 -11.41 2.39
C LEU A 115 -4.82 -10.42 2.65
N PHE A 116 -4.21 -9.90 1.59
CA PHE A 116 -3.14 -8.91 1.71
C PHE A 116 -3.62 -7.63 2.39
N LEU A 117 -4.82 -7.12 2.04
CA LEU A 117 -5.35 -5.89 2.61
C LEU A 117 -5.77 -6.05 4.08
N ARG A 118 -6.05 -7.28 4.55
CA ARG A 118 -6.37 -7.53 5.96
C ARG A 118 -5.18 -7.33 6.90
N LEU A 119 -3.97 -7.26 6.36
CA LEU A 119 -2.77 -6.92 7.13
C LEU A 119 -2.69 -5.42 7.46
N PHE A 120 -3.47 -4.59 6.75
CA PHE A 120 -3.51 -3.13 6.89
C PHE A 120 -4.76 -2.70 7.66
N PRO A 121 -4.83 -1.41 8.08
CA PRO A 121 -6.06 -0.89 8.67
C PRO A 121 -7.26 -1.12 7.76
N ASN A 122 -8.31 -1.70 8.32
CA ASN A 122 -9.51 -2.04 7.58
C ASN A 122 -10.47 -0.85 7.51
N ILE A 123 -11.13 -0.69 6.38
CA ILE A 123 -12.23 0.25 6.24
C ILE A 123 -13.40 -0.29 7.07
N VAL A 124 -13.87 0.51 8.02
CA VAL A 124 -14.98 0.15 8.92
C VAL A 124 -16.26 0.86 8.50
N ASP A 125 -16.10 2.09 8.01
CA ASP A 125 -17.23 2.98 7.73
C ASP A 125 -16.84 3.96 6.61
N ALA A 126 -17.78 4.25 5.73
CA ALA A 126 -17.62 5.29 4.72
C ALA A 126 -18.92 6.08 4.61
N LYS A 127 -18.90 7.31 5.12
CA LYS A 127 -20.05 8.21 5.17
C LYS A 127 -19.93 9.33 4.16
N GLY A 128 -21.06 9.70 3.61
CA GLY A 128 -21.20 10.75 2.61
C GLY A 128 -21.69 10.20 1.28
N ALA A 129 -22.45 10.99 0.58
CA ALA A 129 -23.09 10.67 -0.69
C ALA A 129 -22.90 11.82 -1.66
N GLY A 130 -23.29 11.60 -2.91
CA GLY A 130 -23.20 12.59 -3.98
C GLY A 130 -21.96 12.43 -4.84
N LEU A 131 -22.01 13.03 -6.03
CA LEU A 131 -20.93 13.08 -7.01
C LEU A 131 -20.73 14.50 -7.55
N ASP A 132 -21.40 15.49 -7.00
CA ASP A 132 -21.25 16.88 -7.42
C ASP A 132 -19.98 17.50 -6.81
N PRO A 133 -19.31 18.42 -7.51
CA PRO A 133 -18.15 19.12 -6.97
C PRO A 133 -18.45 19.73 -5.59
N GLY A 134 -17.55 19.42 -4.63
CA GLY A 134 -17.70 19.82 -3.22
C GLY A 134 -18.34 18.75 -2.32
N ASP A 135 -18.98 17.71 -2.87
CA ASP A 135 -19.46 16.60 -2.07
C ASP A 135 -18.30 15.89 -1.38
N ARG A 136 -18.53 15.50 -0.12
CA ARG A 136 -17.48 14.90 0.72
C ARG A 136 -17.83 13.50 1.15
N ARG A 137 -16.80 12.67 1.19
CA ARG A 137 -16.86 11.30 1.72
C ARG A 137 -15.78 11.09 2.75
N ARG A 138 -16.19 10.70 3.94
CA ARG A 138 -15.29 10.31 5.01
C ARG A 138 -15.17 8.79 5.06
N VAL A 139 -13.98 8.28 4.87
CA VAL A 139 -13.65 6.85 5.01
C VAL A 139 -12.89 6.66 6.30
N ARG A 140 -13.45 5.89 7.23
CA ARG A 140 -12.84 5.58 8.52
C ARG A 140 -12.12 4.25 8.43
N LEU A 141 -10.87 4.23 8.87
CA LEU A 141 -10.03 3.05 8.91
C LEU A 141 -9.64 2.74 10.35
N VAL A 142 -9.75 1.47 10.72
CA VAL A 142 -9.35 0.97 12.03
C VAL A 142 -8.27 -0.08 11.85
N GLY A 143 -7.18 0.07 12.57
CA GLY A 143 -6.08 -0.88 12.62
C GLY A 143 -5.73 -1.24 14.06
N GLU A 144 -5.11 -2.38 14.24
CA GLU A 144 -4.56 -2.80 15.53
C GLU A 144 -3.05 -2.54 15.55
N ARG A 145 -2.60 -1.91 16.62
CA ARG A 145 -1.19 -1.68 16.90
C ARG A 145 -0.88 -2.20 18.30
N PHE A 146 -0.31 -3.40 18.38
CA PHE A 146 0.07 -4.07 19.61
C PHE A 146 -1.07 -4.20 20.64
N TYR A 147 -1.37 -3.15 21.39
CA TYR A 147 -2.42 -3.07 22.42
C TYR A 147 -3.32 -1.85 22.23
N GLU A 148 -3.16 -1.15 21.12
CA GLU A 148 -3.87 0.08 20.81
C GLU A 148 -4.64 -0.06 19.51
N THR A 149 -5.92 0.24 19.53
CA THR A 149 -6.71 0.42 18.31
C THR A 149 -6.39 1.79 17.74
N ILE A 150 -5.85 1.82 16.52
CA ILE A 150 -5.62 3.05 15.80
C ILE A 150 -6.83 3.31 14.92
N ASP A 151 -7.48 4.42 15.20
CA ASP A 151 -8.62 4.93 14.43
C ASP A 151 -8.16 6.17 13.68
N GLY A 152 -8.43 6.20 12.38
CA GLY A 152 -8.11 7.33 11.54
C GLY A 152 -9.11 7.45 10.39
N SER A 153 -9.23 8.63 9.82
CA SER A 153 -10.12 8.86 8.71
C SER A 153 -9.44 9.62 7.57
N VAL A 154 -9.84 9.32 6.35
CA VAL A 154 -9.53 10.14 5.19
C VAL A 154 -10.81 10.75 4.67
N VAL A 155 -10.78 12.04 4.39
CA VAL A 155 -11.90 12.77 3.80
C VAL A 155 -11.53 13.09 2.36
N PHE A 156 -12.33 12.56 1.44
CA PHE A 156 -12.26 12.86 0.02
C PHE A 156 -13.35 13.86 -0.34
N GLU A 157 -13.02 14.81 -1.19
CA GLU A 157 -13.95 15.78 -1.79
C GLU A 157 -13.99 15.55 -3.30
N VAL A 158 -15.17 15.68 -3.89
CA VAL A 158 -15.32 15.66 -5.35
C VAL A 158 -14.72 16.95 -5.90
N ASP A 159 -13.65 16.82 -6.68
CA ASP A 159 -12.96 17.92 -7.36
C ASP A 159 -13.54 18.18 -8.74
N GLU A 160 -13.69 17.11 -9.53
CA GLU A 160 -14.19 17.20 -10.90
C GLU A 160 -15.27 16.15 -11.14
N ARG A 161 -16.31 16.57 -11.89
CA ARG A 161 -17.39 15.71 -12.35
C ARG A 161 -17.62 15.90 -13.85
N HIS A 162 -17.58 14.82 -14.59
CA HIS A 162 -17.99 14.71 -15.99
C HIS A 162 -19.11 13.67 -16.13
N ALA A 163 -19.73 13.56 -17.31
CA ALA A 163 -20.88 12.67 -17.52
C ALA A 163 -20.67 11.25 -16.96
N ASN A 164 -19.51 10.61 -17.24
CA ASN A 164 -19.22 9.24 -16.84
C ASN A 164 -17.89 9.11 -16.08
N LYS A 165 -17.53 10.17 -15.35
CA LYS A 165 -16.23 10.23 -14.65
C LYS A 165 -16.33 11.18 -13.47
N VAL A 166 -15.75 10.78 -12.35
CA VAL A 166 -15.64 11.61 -11.15
C VAL A 166 -14.23 11.47 -10.57
N ARG A 167 -13.67 12.59 -10.12
CA ARG A 167 -12.39 12.64 -9.41
C ARG A 167 -12.60 13.14 -8.00
N PHE A 168 -12.03 12.42 -7.07
CA PHE A 168 -11.99 12.75 -5.65
C PHE A 168 -10.56 13.12 -5.26
N VAL A 169 -10.40 14.18 -4.49
CA VAL A 169 -9.11 14.58 -3.90
C VAL A 169 -9.17 14.45 -2.37
N PRO A 170 -8.11 14.01 -1.72
CA PRO A 170 -8.05 13.99 -0.27
C PRO A 170 -7.90 15.41 0.25
N VAL A 171 -8.81 15.82 1.14
CA VAL A 171 -8.76 17.13 1.81
C VAL A 171 -8.28 17.02 3.25
N GLN A 172 -8.37 15.83 3.83
CA GLN A 172 -7.85 15.49 5.15
C GLN A 172 -7.48 14.02 5.18
N ASP A 173 -6.33 13.67 5.74
CA ASP A 173 -5.89 12.28 5.96
C ASP A 173 -5.13 12.20 7.29
N ASP A 174 -5.77 11.60 8.30
CA ASP A 174 -5.18 11.30 9.60
C ASP A 174 -5.00 9.79 9.83
N THR A 175 -5.09 9.01 8.75
CA THR A 175 -4.94 7.57 8.79
C THR A 175 -3.49 7.14 8.99
N MET A 176 -3.29 5.93 9.52
CA MET A 176 -1.97 5.32 9.60
C MET A 176 -1.36 5.09 8.19
N ILE A 177 -2.19 4.95 7.16
CA ILE A 177 -1.74 4.75 5.77
C ILE A 177 -0.95 5.95 5.26
N ALA A 178 -1.27 7.17 5.73
CA ALA A 178 -0.56 8.40 5.39
C ALA A 178 0.94 8.38 5.76
N ARG A 179 1.38 7.43 6.61
CA ARG A 179 2.80 7.20 6.91
C ARG A 179 3.54 6.45 5.80
N TRP A 180 2.81 5.69 4.98
CA TRP A 180 3.38 4.83 3.94
C TRP A 180 3.21 5.42 2.55
N LEU A 181 2.07 6.08 2.30
CA LEU A 181 1.78 6.76 1.05
C LEU A 181 0.89 7.99 1.29
N THR A 182 0.98 8.96 0.41
CA THR A 182 0.11 10.14 0.43
C THR A 182 -0.82 10.08 -0.79
N TRP A 183 -2.12 9.99 -0.56
CA TRP A 183 -3.10 10.00 -1.62
C TRP A 183 -3.07 11.34 -2.37
N ARG A 184 -3.16 11.31 -3.70
CA ARG A 184 -3.23 12.50 -4.55
C ARG A 184 -4.60 12.68 -5.16
N TYR A 185 -5.13 11.62 -5.76
CA TYR A 185 -6.52 11.57 -6.22
C TYR A 185 -7.00 10.13 -6.35
N SER A 186 -8.33 10.00 -6.36
CA SER A 186 -9.04 8.78 -6.70
C SER A 186 -10.01 9.12 -7.81
N GLU A 187 -9.86 8.53 -8.97
CA GLU A 187 -10.68 8.81 -10.15
C GLU A 187 -11.39 7.53 -10.57
N ILE A 188 -12.67 7.64 -10.83
CA ILE A 188 -13.46 6.54 -11.37
C ILE A 188 -14.19 6.98 -12.64
N SER A 189 -14.12 6.13 -13.66
CA SER A 189 -14.89 6.29 -14.89
C SER A 189 -15.68 5.02 -15.20
N TRP A 190 -16.84 5.18 -15.81
CA TRP A 190 -17.70 4.07 -16.17
C TRP A 190 -18.29 4.27 -17.55
N GLN A 191 -18.38 3.20 -18.32
CA GLN A 191 -18.91 3.17 -19.67
C GLN A 191 -19.80 1.96 -19.85
N GLY A 192 -21.06 2.17 -20.19
CA GLY A 192 -21.97 1.09 -20.54
C GLY A 192 -21.47 0.35 -21.80
N ILE A 193 -21.39 -0.97 -21.70
CA ILE A 193 -21.13 -1.86 -22.84
C ILE A 193 -22.45 -2.26 -23.47
N ASP A 194 -23.40 -2.61 -22.62
CA ASP A 194 -24.79 -2.92 -22.95
C ASP A 194 -25.71 -2.54 -21.76
N GLU A 195 -26.99 -2.92 -21.82
CA GLU A 195 -27.96 -2.60 -20.77
C GLU A 195 -27.64 -3.25 -19.41
N ARG A 196 -26.82 -4.30 -19.38
CA ARG A 196 -26.52 -5.11 -18.18
C ARG A 196 -25.07 -5.12 -17.80
N HIS A 197 -24.20 -4.55 -18.61
CA HIS A 197 -22.75 -4.58 -18.37
C HIS A 197 -22.15 -3.19 -18.52
N THR A 198 -21.32 -2.84 -17.55
CA THR A 198 -20.59 -1.57 -17.54
C THR A 198 -19.11 -1.84 -17.31
N ARG A 199 -18.28 -1.21 -18.12
CA ARG A 199 -16.84 -1.14 -17.90
C ARG A 199 -16.57 -0.06 -16.86
N VAL A 200 -15.91 -0.42 -15.78
CA VAL A 200 -15.53 0.49 -14.70
C VAL A 200 -14.00 0.51 -14.63
N ILE A 201 -13.43 1.71 -14.65
CA ILE A 201 -11.99 1.93 -14.45
C ILE A 201 -11.83 2.78 -13.19
N TRP A 202 -11.07 2.25 -12.22
CA TRP A 202 -10.72 2.98 -11.01
C TRP A 202 -9.22 3.25 -10.99
N THR A 203 -8.86 4.52 -10.94
CA THR A 203 -7.49 5.01 -10.93
C THR A 203 -7.20 5.64 -9.57
N LEU A 204 -6.13 5.18 -8.92
CA LEU A 204 -5.63 5.71 -7.67
C LEU A 204 -4.24 6.30 -7.90
N ALA A 205 -4.05 7.56 -7.58
CA ALA A 205 -2.78 8.25 -7.62
C ALA A 205 -2.29 8.55 -6.22
N PHE A 206 -1.02 8.30 -5.98
CA PHE A 206 -0.39 8.49 -4.67
C PHE A 206 1.09 8.82 -4.79
N GLU A 207 1.65 9.37 -3.74
CA GLU A 207 3.09 9.49 -3.55
C GLU A 207 3.58 8.48 -2.55
N ARG A 208 4.61 7.75 -2.93
CA ARG A 208 5.31 6.80 -2.06
C ARG A 208 6.04 7.52 -0.93
N ARG A 209 6.07 6.90 0.23
CA ARG A 209 6.84 7.35 1.39
C ARG A 209 7.88 6.35 1.89
N LEU A 210 7.82 5.12 1.37
CA LEU A 210 8.76 4.07 1.77
C LEU A 210 9.88 3.92 0.76
N ASP A 211 11.10 3.82 1.27
CA ASP A 211 12.33 3.52 0.55
C ASP A 211 12.96 2.24 1.08
N PRO A 212 13.68 1.47 0.27
CA PRO A 212 14.03 1.74 -1.12
C PRO A 212 12.92 1.35 -2.12
N TYR A 213 12.85 2.08 -3.25
CA TYR A 213 11.85 1.89 -4.30
C TYR A 213 11.80 0.47 -4.88
N TRP A 214 12.98 -0.09 -5.16
CA TRP A 214 13.06 -1.42 -5.77
C TRP A 214 12.38 -2.51 -4.93
N TYR A 215 12.23 -2.29 -3.62
CA TYR A 215 11.56 -3.21 -2.69
C TYR A 215 10.12 -2.79 -2.39
N PHE A 216 9.92 -1.58 -1.89
CA PHE A 216 8.59 -1.12 -1.45
C PHE A 216 7.68 -0.71 -2.61
N GLY A 217 8.21 -0.13 -3.70
CA GLY A 217 7.41 0.31 -4.84
C GLY A 217 6.50 -0.79 -5.43
N PRO A 218 7.02 -2.00 -5.75
CA PRO A 218 6.18 -3.11 -6.19
C PRO A 218 5.12 -3.53 -5.17
N LEU A 219 5.43 -3.52 -3.86
CA LEU A 219 4.49 -3.87 -2.79
C LEU A 219 3.38 -2.83 -2.65
N GLU A 220 3.72 -1.54 -2.67
CA GLU A 220 2.75 -0.45 -2.62
C GLU A 220 1.81 -0.49 -3.83
N ARG A 221 2.35 -0.61 -5.06
CA ARG A 221 1.53 -0.77 -6.27
C ARG A 221 0.61 -1.98 -6.19
N TYR A 222 1.10 -3.11 -5.68
CA TYR A 222 0.28 -4.31 -5.50
C TYR A 222 -0.86 -4.05 -4.51
N GLY A 223 -0.55 -3.45 -3.37
CA GLY A 223 -1.55 -3.10 -2.34
C GLY A 223 -2.60 -2.13 -2.86
N VAL A 224 -2.18 -1.06 -3.52
CA VAL A 224 -3.08 -0.07 -4.11
C VAL A 224 -3.94 -0.68 -5.22
N ARG A 225 -3.39 -1.59 -6.04
CA ARG A 225 -4.17 -2.34 -7.03
C ARG A 225 -5.26 -3.18 -6.38
N LYS A 226 -4.92 -3.91 -5.29
CA LYS A 226 -5.90 -4.70 -4.55
C LYS A 226 -6.96 -3.82 -3.87
N ALA A 227 -6.60 -2.63 -3.42
CA ALA A 227 -7.56 -1.66 -2.92
C ALA A 227 -8.52 -1.17 -4.02
N ALA A 228 -8.02 -0.82 -5.21
CA ALA A 228 -8.84 -0.43 -6.34
C ALA A 228 -9.80 -1.56 -6.78
N GLU A 229 -9.32 -2.82 -6.83
CA GLU A 229 -10.16 -4.00 -7.11
C GLU A 229 -11.29 -4.13 -6.08
N ALA A 230 -10.96 -4.00 -4.78
CA ALA A 230 -11.93 -4.09 -3.70
C ALA A 230 -12.94 -2.93 -3.72
N LEU A 231 -12.52 -1.72 -4.10
CA LEU A 231 -13.40 -0.58 -4.30
C LEU A 231 -14.41 -0.84 -5.41
N ILE A 232 -14.00 -1.34 -6.58
CA ILE A 232 -14.92 -1.69 -7.66
C ILE A 232 -15.92 -2.76 -7.18
N ASP A 233 -15.44 -3.78 -6.48
CA ASP A 233 -16.29 -4.88 -6.01
C ASP A 233 -17.31 -4.44 -4.97
N ASN A 234 -16.98 -3.53 -4.07
CA ASN A 234 -17.88 -3.07 -3.02
C ASN A 234 -18.80 -1.91 -3.46
N VAL A 235 -18.29 -1.03 -4.33
CA VAL A 235 -18.99 0.21 -4.67
C VAL A 235 -19.76 0.10 -5.98
N ALA A 236 -19.13 -0.45 -7.02
CA ALA A 236 -19.70 -0.45 -8.37
C ALA A 236 -20.44 -1.76 -8.73
N SER A 237 -20.09 -2.88 -8.09
CA SER A 237 -20.67 -4.18 -8.43
C SER A 237 -22.00 -4.44 -7.70
N PRO A 238 -22.94 -5.21 -8.30
CA PRO A 238 -24.22 -5.55 -7.65
C PRO A 238 -23.99 -6.27 -6.33
N ARG A 239 -24.81 -5.94 -5.34
CA ARG A 239 -24.90 -6.71 -4.09
C ARG A 239 -25.69 -7.99 -4.35
N ASN A 240 -25.11 -9.14 -4.07
CA ASN A 240 -25.78 -10.43 -4.15
C ASN A 240 -26.67 -10.62 -2.93
#